data_6bedba45830048ab6a41a96f73ecf929
#
_entry.id   6bedba45830048ab6a41a96f73ecf929
#
_cell.length_a   1.000
_cell.length_b   1.000
_cell.length_c   1.000
_cell.angle_alpha   90.00
_cell.angle_beta   90.00
_cell.angle_gamma   90.00
#
_symmetry.space_group_name_H-M   'P 1'
#
loop_
_entity.id
_entity.type
_entity.pdbx_description
1 polymer ?
#
loop_
_entity_poly.entity_id
_entity_poly.type
_entity_poly.pdbx_seq_one_letter_code
_entity_poly.pdbx_strand_id
1 'polypeptide(L)'
;KMWGEYDLKFQQAKTLYTYMYTHPGKKLNFMGNEIGQFREWDEEKECDWMLLDYPKHQDFHRFMKDLNHLYISEPAFFNGDYNSVNFRWIEVEAVEERVYIYERMCGEDHFIVVLNMSDAQYNDFEFGYDHYAVLHEVLSGERKEYGGYFEGPKEDIVAKTTGYKWW
;
A
#
# COMPACT_ATOMS: atom_id res chain seq x y z
N LYS A 1 0.84 12.47 -11.73
CA LYS A 1 2.17 13.14 -11.70
C LYS A 1 2.61 13.28 -10.25
N MET A 2 3.61 12.52 -9.86
CA MET A 2 4.16 12.53 -8.51
C MET A 2 5.09 13.74 -8.34
N TRP A 3 5.18 14.26 -7.11
CA TRP A 3 6.04 15.39 -6.75
C TRP A 3 7.48 14.98 -6.49
N GLY A 4 8.37 15.94 -6.54
CA GLY A 4 9.75 15.81 -6.10
C GLY A 4 10.66 15.13 -7.13
N GLU A 5 11.82 14.74 -6.64
CA GLU A 5 12.87 14.12 -7.41
C GLU A 5 12.49 12.71 -7.88
N TYR A 6 13.28 12.19 -8.81
CA TYR A 6 13.04 10.90 -9.47
C TYR A 6 12.72 9.76 -8.48
N ASP A 7 13.52 9.60 -7.45
CA ASP A 7 13.36 8.51 -6.47
C ASP A 7 12.08 8.63 -5.64
N LEU A 8 11.73 9.84 -5.21
CA LEU A 8 10.53 10.10 -4.41
C LEU A 8 9.22 9.79 -5.17
N LYS A 9 9.24 9.89 -6.48
CA LYS A 9 8.05 9.59 -7.31
C LYS A 9 7.61 8.15 -7.19
N PHE A 10 8.54 7.21 -7.10
CA PHE A 10 8.22 5.80 -6.96
C PHE A 10 7.66 5.47 -5.58
N GLN A 11 8.18 6.08 -4.51
CA GLN A 11 7.63 5.90 -3.17
C GLN A 11 6.18 6.40 -3.09
N GLN A 12 5.92 7.61 -3.57
CA GLN A 12 4.58 8.16 -3.65
C GLN A 12 3.63 7.30 -4.51
N ALA A 13 4.13 6.81 -5.64
CA ALA A 13 3.34 5.93 -6.52
C ALA A 13 2.98 4.62 -5.81
N LYS A 14 3.91 3.98 -5.11
CA LYS A 14 3.63 2.77 -4.33
C LYS A 14 2.55 3.02 -3.28
N THR A 15 2.63 4.11 -2.53
CA THR A 15 1.61 4.48 -1.53
C THR A 15 0.25 4.73 -2.19
N LEU A 16 0.20 5.48 -3.29
CA LEU A 16 -1.03 5.74 -4.03
C LEU A 16 -1.68 4.44 -4.54
N TYR A 17 -0.90 3.56 -5.16
CA TYR A 17 -1.43 2.31 -5.69
C TYR A 17 -1.83 1.34 -4.58
N THR A 18 -1.10 1.29 -3.47
CA THR A 18 -1.55 0.55 -2.28
C THR A 18 -2.93 1.04 -1.84
N TYR A 19 -3.10 2.35 -1.68
CA TYR A 19 -4.40 2.92 -1.34
C TYR A 19 -5.47 2.56 -2.36
N MET A 20 -5.22 2.76 -3.63
CA MET A 20 -6.19 2.48 -4.70
C MET A 20 -6.62 1.01 -4.74
N TYR A 21 -5.67 0.07 -4.57
CA TYR A 21 -5.97 -1.37 -4.65
C TYR A 21 -6.64 -1.91 -3.40
N THR A 22 -6.34 -1.36 -2.24
CA THR A 22 -6.83 -1.88 -0.96
C THR A 22 -8.05 -1.13 -0.40
N HIS A 23 -8.28 0.13 -0.77
CA HIS A 23 -9.50 0.86 -0.40
C HIS A 23 -10.71 0.33 -1.21
N PRO A 24 -11.93 0.25 -0.61
CA PRO A 24 -13.13 -0.17 -1.34
C PRO A 24 -13.38 0.62 -2.61
N GLY A 25 -13.91 -0.06 -3.63
CA GLY A 25 -14.28 0.54 -4.91
C GLY A 25 -13.54 -0.08 -6.10
N LYS A 26 -13.91 0.35 -7.31
CA LYS A 26 -13.31 -0.17 -8.55
C LYS A 26 -11.89 0.33 -8.73
N LYS A 27 -11.02 -0.58 -9.16
CA LYS A 27 -9.61 -0.28 -9.43
C LYS A 27 -9.46 0.24 -10.86
N LEU A 28 -8.60 1.24 -11.02
CA LEU A 28 -8.26 1.78 -12.33
C LEU A 28 -6.74 1.88 -12.44
N ASN A 29 -6.17 0.98 -13.21
CA ASN A 29 -4.79 1.06 -13.66
C ASN A 29 -4.78 1.18 -15.19
N PHE A 30 -4.03 2.12 -15.73
CA PHE A 30 -4.08 2.44 -17.15
C PHE A 30 -2.68 2.50 -17.75
N MET A 31 -2.59 2.20 -19.04
CA MET A 31 -1.41 2.11 -19.92
C MET A 31 -0.12 2.75 -19.40
N GLY A 32 0.86 1.91 -19.06
CA GLY A 32 2.19 2.34 -18.62
C GLY A 32 2.28 2.77 -17.14
N ASN A 33 1.18 2.83 -16.43
CA ASN A 33 1.21 3.16 -14.99
C ASN A 33 2.00 2.11 -14.21
N GLU A 34 1.87 0.83 -14.56
CA GLU A 34 2.54 -0.30 -13.91
C GLU A 34 4.05 -0.33 -14.09
N ILE A 35 4.57 0.41 -15.05
CA ILE A 35 6.01 0.60 -15.27
C ILE A 35 6.49 2.00 -14.86
N GLY A 36 5.60 2.83 -14.30
CA GLY A 36 5.91 4.20 -13.91
C GLY A 36 6.24 5.12 -15.08
N GLN A 37 5.54 4.96 -16.22
CA GLN A 37 5.76 5.77 -17.41
C GLN A 37 5.60 7.25 -17.11
N PHE A 38 6.53 8.08 -17.60
CA PHE A 38 6.49 9.53 -17.39
C PHE A 38 5.69 10.27 -18.45
N ARG A 39 5.69 9.74 -19.67
CA ARG A 39 4.92 10.28 -20.78
C ARG A 39 3.43 9.99 -20.56
N GLU A 40 2.58 10.93 -20.95
CA GLU A 40 1.14 10.68 -21.07
C GLU A 40 0.90 9.53 -22.07
N TRP A 41 -0.13 8.74 -21.83
CA TRP A 41 -0.54 7.71 -22.80
C TRP A 41 -0.90 8.32 -24.15
N ASP A 42 -0.70 7.54 -25.20
CA ASP A 42 -0.95 7.96 -26.55
C ASP A 42 -1.37 6.70 -27.34
N GLU A 43 -2.57 6.69 -27.91
CA GLU A 43 -3.10 5.51 -28.62
C GLU A 43 -2.32 5.16 -29.88
N GLU A 44 -1.53 6.10 -30.40
CA GLU A 44 -0.69 5.89 -31.59
C GLU A 44 0.73 5.40 -31.24
N LYS A 45 1.06 5.28 -29.96
CA LYS A 45 2.40 4.91 -29.49
C LYS A 45 2.39 3.75 -28.50
N GLU A 46 3.40 2.95 -28.59
CA GLU A 46 3.69 1.93 -27.56
C GLU A 46 3.95 2.57 -26.21
N CYS A 47 3.74 1.78 -25.15
CA CYS A 47 4.29 2.09 -23.82
C CYS A 47 5.82 2.14 -23.88
N ASP A 48 6.42 2.94 -23.02
CA ASP A 48 7.87 3.11 -22.93
C ASP A 48 8.53 1.91 -22.24
N TRP A 49 8.40 0.69 -22.84
CA TRP A 49 8.90 -0.57 -22.27
C TRP A 49 10.40 -0.55 -21.92
N MET A 50 11.18 0.29 -22.61
CA MET A 50 12.60 0.51 -22.30
C MET A 50 12.82 1.02 -20.87
N LEU A 51 11.80 1.58 -20.21
CA LEU A 51 11.91 2.00 -18.81
C LEU A 51 12.20 0.83 -17.87
N LEU A 52 11.82 -0.40 -18.26
CA LEU A 52 12.15 -1.60 -17.51
C LEU A 52 13.64 -1.96 -17.53
N ASP A 53 14.48 -1.29 -18.33
CA ASP A 53 15.93 -1.40 -18.27
C ASP A 53 16.53 -0.62 -17.07
N TYR A 54 15.73 0.22 -16.41
CA TYR A 54 16.16 1.04 -15.28
C TYR A 54 15.69 0.45 -13.94
N PRO A 55 16.60 0.32 -12.95
CA PRO A 55 16.31 -0.38 -11.68
C PRO A 55 15.05 0.11 -10.96
N LYS A 56 14.82 1.41 -10.85
CA LYS A 56 13.66 1.98 -10.14
C LYS A 56 12.33 1.60 -10.80
N HIS A 57 12.29 1.53 -12.12
CA HIS A 57 11.11 1.08 -12.86
C HIS A 57 10.89 -0.43 -12.72
N GLN A 58 11.98 -1.22 -12.72
CA GLN A 58 11.90 -2.66 -12.44
C GLN A 58 11.35 -2.95 -11.05
N ASP A 59 11.89 -2.28 -10.04
CA ASP A 59 11.47 -2.43 -8.64
C ASP A 59 10.00 -2.04 -8.46
N PHE A 60 9.60 -0.92 -9.06
CA PHE A 60 8.22 -0.48 -9.05
C PHE A 60 7.29 -1.45 -9.78
N HIS A 61 7.68 -1.94 -10.94
CA HIS A 61 6.91 -2.93 -11.71
C HIS A 61 6.75 -4.24 -10.92
N ARG A 62 7.81 -4.69 -10.22
CA ARG A 62 7.74 -5.85 -9.31
C ARG A 62 6.72 -5.60 -8.19
N PHE A 63 6.79 -4.44 -7.55
CA PHE A 63 5.81 -4.05 -6.54
C PHE A 63 4.38 -4.08 -7.09
N MET A 64 4.14 -3.49 -8.25
CA MET A 64 2.82 -3.49 -8.89
C MET A 64 2.33 -4.89 -9.22
N LYS A 65 3.23 -5.79 -9.66
CA LYS A 65 2.90 -7.19 -9.90
C LYS A 65 2.45 -7.89 -8.62
N ASP A 66 3.20 -7.73 -7.54
CA ASP A 66 2.89 -8.38 -6.26
C ASP A 66 1.64 -7.78 -5.60
N LEU A 67 1.43 -6.47 -5.71
CA LEU A 67 0.19 -5.82 -5.28
C LEU A 67 -1.03 -6.34 -6.07
N ASN A 68 -0.91 -6.53 -7.38
CA ASN A 68 -1.97 -7.13 -8.20
C ASN A 68 -2.26 -8.58 -7.78
N HIS A 69 -1.21 -9.37 -7.53
CA HIS A 69 -1.37 -10.75 -7.05
C HIS A 69 -2.07 -10.78 -5.69
N LEU A 70 -1.64 -9.95 -4.74
CA LEU A 70 -2.30 -9.81 -3.45
C LEU A 70 -3.78 -9.46 -3.60
N TYR A 71 -4.10 -8.48 -4.46
CA TYR A 71 -5.47 -8.08 -4.70
C TYR A 71 -6.34 -9.23 -5.22
N ILE A 72 -5.87 -10.02 -6.18
CA ILE A 72 -6.67 -11.11 -6.78
C ILE A 72 -6.68 -12.39 -5.94
N SER A 73 -5.71 -12.59 -5.04
CA SER A 73 -5.65 -13.76 -4.16
C SER A 73 -6.49 -13.60 -2.89
N GLU A 74 -6.65 -12.35 -2.40
CA GLU A 74 -7.22 -12.09 -1.10
C GLU A 74 -8.65 -11.53 -1.20
N PRO A 75 -9.69 -12.33 -0.89
CA PRO A 75 -11.09 -11.90 -0.98
C PRO A 75 -11.40 -10.63 -0.20
N ALA A 76 -10.68 -10.34 0.88
CA ALA A 76 -10.83 -9.13 1.66
C ALA A 76 -10.68 -7.84 0.83
N PHE A 77 -9.95 -7.87 -0.29
CA PHE A 77 -9.71 -6.68 -1.12
C PHE A 77 -10.70 -6.47 -2.26
N PHE A 78 -11.46 -7.49 -2.66
CA PHE A 78 -12.41 -7.36 -3.77
C PHE A 78 -13.83 -7.85 -3.45
N ASN A 79 -13.97 -8.76 -2.48
CA ASN A 79 -15.28 -9.29 -2.14
C ASN A 79 -15.99 -8.32 -1.17
N GLY A 80 -17.19 -7.92 -1.53
CA GLY A 80 -17.98 -7.02 -0.70
C GLY A 80 -17.49 -5.57 -0.66
N ASP A 81 -16.80 -5.10 -1.72
CA ASP A 81 -16.31 -3.73 -1.84
C ASP A 81 -17.37 -2.63 -1.58
N TYR A 82 -18.64 -2.97 -1.77
CA TYR A 82 -19.75 -2.05 -1.52
C TYR A 82 -20.51 -2.35 -0.22
N ASN A 83 -19.98 -3.25 0.61
CA ASN A 83 -20.54 -3.57 1.91
C ASN A 83 -19.70 -2.92 3.02
N SER A 84 -20.32 -2.02 3.76
CA SER A 84 -19.63 -1.26 4.82
C SER A 84 -19.09 -2.13 5.96
N VAL A 85 -19.57 -3.36 6.13
CA VAL A 85 -19.06 -4.29 7.15
C VAL A 85 -17.68 -4.86 6.79
N ASN A 86 -17.23 -4.72 5.53
CA ASN A 86 -15.96 -5.25 5.06
C ASN A 86 -14.83 -4.19 5.06
N PHE A 87 -15.10 -3.02 5.64
CA PHE A 87 -14.16 -1.91 5.73
C PHE A 87 -14.33 -1.14 7.03
N ARG A 88 -13.22 -0.82 7.68
CA ARG A 88 -13.22 0.00 8.89
C ARG A 88 -11.97 0.88 8.95
N TRP A 89 -12.16 2.16 9.23
CA TRP A 89 -11.06 3.03 9.62
C TRP A 89 -10.57 2.69 11.02
N ILE A 90 -9.25 2.58 11.20
CA ILE A 90 -8.59 2.37 12.49
C ILE A 90 -7.96 3.67 12.97
N GLU A 91 -7.21 4.36 12.10
CA GLU A 91 -6.56 5.62 12.45
C GLU A 91 -6.75 6.65 11.32
N VAL A 92 -7.32 7.79 11.65
CA VAL A 92 -7.54 8.93 10.74
C VAL A 92 -7.20 10.27 11.38
N GLU A 93 -6.86 10.25 12.68
CA GLU A 93 -6.61 11.47 13.46
C GLU A 93 -5.13 11.84 13.54
N ALA A 94 -4.23 10.98 13.06
CA ALA A 94 -2.79 11.24 12.97
C ALA A 94 -2.49 12.22 11.82
N VAL A 95 -3.09 13.42 11.87
CA VAL A 95 -3.05 14.42 10.79
C VAL A 95 -1.65 15.03 10.65
N GLU A 96 -0.98 15.27 11.75
CA GLU A 96 0.38 15.81 11.75
C GLU A 96 1.37 14.80 11.14
N GLU A 97 1.22 13.53 11.48
CA GLU A 97 2.04 12.43 10.97
C GLU A 97 1.66 12.05 9.54
N ARG A 98 0.44 12.37 9.10
CA ARG A 98 -0.14 11.96 7.82
C ARG A 98 -0.16 10.45 7.63
N VAL A 99 -0.43 9.73 8.72
CA VAL A 99 -0.59 8.27 8.72
C VAL A 99 -2.07 7.92 8.76
N TYR A 100 -2.48 7.04 7.86
CA TYR A 100 -3.84 6.54 7.77
C TYR A 100 -3.83 5.02 7.86
N ILE A 101 -4.71 4.48 8.70
CA ILE A 101 -4.80 3.03 8.89
C ILE A 101 -6.26 2.61 8.78
N TYR A 102 -6.48 1.55 8.02
CA TYR A 102 -7.80 0.92 7.90
C TYR A 102 -7.69 -0.58 7.80
N GLU A 103 -8.80 -1.23 8.02
CA GLU A 103 -8.97 -2.67 7.94
C GLU A 103 -9.85 -3.06 6.77
N ARG A 104 -9.46 -4.11 6.07
CA ARG A 104 -10.26 -4.83 5.08
C ARG A 104 -10.57 -6.22 5.61
N MET A 105 -11.81 -6.64 5.44
CA MET A 105 -12.31 -7.89 6.04
C MET A 105 -13.11 -8.70 5.04
N CYS A 106 -12.99 -10.02 5.14
CA CYS A 106 -13.88 -10.96 4.46
C CYS A 106 -13.93 -12.27 5.25
N GLY A 107 -15.04 -12.52 5.99
CA GLY A 107 -15.11 -13.66 6.88
C GLY A 107 -14.09 -13.57 8.00
N GLU A 108 -13.20 -14.56 8.07
CA GLU A 108 -12.10 -14.63 9.06
C GLU A 108 -10.81 -13.93 8.57
N ASP A 109 -10.78 -13.49 7.32
CA ASP A 109 -9.61 -12.83 6.75
C ASP A 109 -9.63 -11.34 7.05
N HIS A 110 -8.58 -10.86 7.72
CA HIS A 110 -8.42 -9.49 8.14
C HIS A 110 -7.07 -8.94 7.66
N PHE A 111 -7.10 -7.80 6.98
CA PHE A 111 -5.91 -7.08 6.53
C PHE A 111 -5.90 -5.67 7.08
N ILE A 112 -4.83 -5.32 7.77
CA ILE A 112 -4.57 -3.95 8.21
C ILE A 112 -3.68 -3.27 7.18
N VAL A 113 -4.16 -2.18 6.62
CA VAL A 113 -3.43 -1.35 5.65
C VAL A 113 -2.94 -0.10 6.34
N VAL A 114 -1.63 0.10 6.31
CA VAL A 114 -0.96 1.28 6.88
C VAL A 114 -0.39 2.13 5.75
N LEU A 115 -0.82 3.38 5.66
CA LEU A 115 -0.37 4.34 4.67
C LEU A 115 0.33 5.51 5.36
N ASN A 116 1.64 5.62 5.17
CA ASN A 116 2.38 6.82 5.52
C ASN A 116 2.42 7.75 4.28
N MET A 117 1.69 8.85 4.33
CA MET A 117 1.65 9.86 3.26
C MET A 117 2.58 11.04 3.53
N SER A 118 3.49 10.91 4.50
CA SER A 118 4.54 11.87 4.78
C SER A 118 5.89 11.42 4.22
N ASP A 119 6.88 12.28 4.31
CA ASP A 119 8.29 12.00 4.04
C ASP A 119 9.07 11.59 5.30
N ALA A 120 8.39 11.52 6.46
CA ALA A 120 8.98 11.13 7.72
C ALA A 120 8.98 9.60 7.91
N GLN A 121 10.00 9.11 8.59
CA GLN A 121 10.08 7.73 9.05
C GLN A 121 9.63 7.65 10.50
N TYR A 122 8.65 6.79 10.78
CA TYR A 122 8.16 6.51 12.12
C TYR A 122 8.57 5.10 12.54
N ASN A 123 9.49 5.00 13.52
CA ASN A 123 9.99 3.70 13.98
C ASN A 123 9.07 3.03 15.00
N ASP A 124 8.35 3.84 15.79
CA ASP A 124 7.51 3.41 16.89
C ASP A 124 6.11 4.04 16.80
N PHE A 125 5.48 3.93 15.60
CA PHE A 125 4.12 4.43 15.45
C PHE A 125 3.13 3.45 16.10
N GLU A 126 2.37 3.93 17.08
CA GLU A 126 1.35 3.15 17.76
C GLU A 126 -0.05 3.50 17.27
N PHE A 127 -0.90 2.49 17.14
CA PHE A 127 -2.33 2.66 16.85
C PHE A 127 -3.17 1.68 17.67
N GLY A 128 -4.43 2.07 17.94
CA GLY A 128 -5.36 1.22 18.66
C GLY A 128 -5.93 0.12 17.76
N TYR A 129 -6.04 -1.10 18.29
CA TYR A 129 -6.75 -2.20 17.65
C TYR A 129 -7.57 -2.94 18.70
N ASP A 130 -8.83 -3.20 18.43
CA ASP A 130 -9.81 -3.69 19.41
C ASP A 130 -9.82 -5.22 19.61
N HIS A 131 -8.94 -5.91 18.88
CA HIS A 131 -8.80 -7.35 18.96
C HIS A 131 -7.37 -7.76 19.34
N TYR A 132 -7.25 -8.87 20.08
CA TYR A 132 -5.97 -9.53 20.19
C TYR A 132 -5.58 -10.12 18.84
N ALA A 133 -4.43 -9.75 18.33
CA ALA A 133 -3.97 -10.22 17.02
C ALA A 133 -2.46 -10.37 16.97
N VAL A 134 -2.01 -11.26 16.12
CA VAL A 134 -0.64 -11.33 15.62
C VAL A 134 -0.68 -10.90 14.16
N LEU A 135 0.00 -9.82 13.83
CA LEU A 135 0.03 -9.25 12.49
C LEU A 135 1.29 -9.69 11.76
N HIS A 136 1.11 -10.24 10.58
CA HIS A 136 2.20 -10.63 9.67
C HIS A 136 2.30 -9.66 8.51
N GLU A 137 3.50 -9.16 8.20
CA GLU A 137 3.69 -8.31 7.04
C GLU A 137 3.59 -9.12 5.74
N VAL A 138 2.57 -8.88 4.92
CA VAL A 138 2.37 -9.55 3.63
C VAL A 138 2.98 -8.75 2.47
N LEU A 139 2.90 -7.41 2.51
CA LEU A 139 3.49 -6.54 1.50
C LEU A 139 3.93 -5.22 2.13
N SER A 140 5.11 -4.73 1.77
CA SER A 140 5.56 -3.40 2.16
C SER A 140 6.32 -2.74 1.01
N GLY A 141 5.91 -1.53 0.62
CA GLY A 141 6.59 -0.73 -0.40
C GLY A 141 8.03 -0.34 -0.03
N GLU A 142 8.41 -0.50 1.23
CA GLU A 142 9.74 -0.18 1.75
C GLU A 142 10.72 -1.36 1.76
N ARG A 143 10.33 -2.54 1.26
CA ARG A 143 11.28 -3.65 1.07
C ARG A 143 12.28 -3.33 -0.03
N LYS A 144 13.52 -3.78 0.15
CA LYS A 144 14.61 -3.59 -0.83
C LYS A 144 14.28 -4.15 -2.22
N GLU A 145 13.54 -5.24 -2.30
CA GLU A 145 13.10 -5.82 -3.56
C GLU A 145 12.21 -4.87 -4.40
N TYR A 146 11.65 -3.84 -3.75
CA TYR A 146 10.84 -2.78 -4.37
C TYR A 146 11.54 -1.41 -4.34
N GLY A 147 12.86 -1.41 -4.15
CA GLY A 147 13.67 -0.20 -4.10
C GLY A 147 13.55 0.60 -2.80
N GLY A 148 13.07 -0.02 -1.73
CA GLY A 148 13.02 0.54 -0.38
C GLY A 148 14.29 0.27 0.44
N TYR A 149 14.19 0.37 1.75
CA TYR A 149 15.34 0.35 2.67
C TYR A 149 15.41 -0.91 3.54
N PHE A 150 14.35 -1.72 3.64
CA PHE A 150 14.27 -2.85 4.56
C PHE A 150 14.46 -4.20 3.86
N GLU A 151 15.20 -5.09 4.53
CA GLU A 151 15.33 -6.50 4.11
C GLU A 151 14.10 -7.29 4.54
N GLY A 152 13.47 -8.00 3.59
CA GLY A 152 12.40 -8.98 3.85
C GLY A 152 11.20 -8.46 4.65
N PRO A 153 10.30 -9.33 5.07
CA PRO A 153 9.21 -8.98 5.95
C PRO A 153 9.72 -8.63 7.35
N LYS A 154 9.06 -7.69 8.01
CA LYS A 154 9.33 -7.38 9.43
C LYS A 154 8.89 -8.54 10.31
N GLU A 155 9.43 -8.59 11.53
CA GLU A 155 8.95 -9.50 12.57
C GLU A 155 7.46 -9.28 12.84
N ASP A 156 6.79 -10.36 13.25
CA ASP A 156 5.39 -10.31 13.60
C ASP A 156 5.10 -9.31 14.73
N ILE A 157 4.03 -8.58 14.58
CA ILE A 157 3.59 -7.60 15.58
C ILE A 157 2.49 -8.24 16.41
N VAL A 158 2.73 -8.38 17.70
CA VAL A 158 1.73 -8.89 18.64
C VAL A 158 1.02 -7.71 19.31
N ALA A 159 -0.31 -7.66 19.17
CA ALA A 159 -1.14 -6.65 19.83
C ALA A 159 -0.97 -6.75 21.37
N LYS A 160 -0.76 -5.62 22.04
CA LYS A 160 -0.59 -5.54 23.48
C LYS A 160 -1.76 -4.80 24.12
N THR A 161 -2.22 -5.24 25.26
CA THR A 161 -3.21 -4.49 26.04
C THR A 161 -2.54 -3.30 26.72
N THR A 162 -2.69 -2.12 26.15
CA THR A 162 -2.01 -0.89 26.63
C THR A 162 -2.99 0.16 27.16
N GLY A 163 -4.30 0.02 26.92
CA GLY A 163 -5.26 1.08 27.20
C GLY A 163 -5.14 2.32 26.31
N TYR A 164 -4.44 2.19 25.20
CA TYR A 164 -4.27 3.26 24.21
C TYR A 164 -5.61 3.56 23.51
N LYS A 165 -5.99 4.84 23.50
CA LYS A 165 -7.24 5.35 22.88
C LYS A 165 -8.48 4.48 23.18
N TRP A 166 -9.05 4.66 24.35
CA TRP A 166 -10.42 4.17 24.61
C TRP A 166 -11.45 5.14 24.01
N TRP A 167 -12.31 4.61 23.18
CA TRP A 167 -13.53 5.29 22.70
C TRP A 167 -14.73 4.85 23.50
#